data_36871d451605e08bb4931289b8b8db95
#
_entry.id   36871d451605e08bb4931289b8b8db95
#
_cell.length_a   1.000
_cell.length_b   1.000
_cell.length_c   1.000
_cell.angle_alpha   90.00
_cell.angle_beta   90.00
_cell.angle_gamma   90.00
#
_symmetry.space_group_name_H-M   'P 1'
#
loop_
_entity.id
_entity.type
_entity.pdbx_description
1 polymer ?
#
loop_
_entity_poly.entity_id
_entity_poly.type
_entity_poly.pdbx_seq_one_letter_code
_entity_poly.pdbx_strand_id
1 'polypeptide(L)'
;MSKKTAIRFLTIIVVMISSYSYSQQQVNLDVDNDLYFDRDFYYSSGIFLSYSSYKIEEKKTLINHFKLGQLIYTPSSRYETDPNKYDYPYSGYLFLEGLKQKQLSDYSSFTYGLNFGITGNASLAKGMQNLYHDIVLNLPNLEWKSQMPQELQINLVANYFKGFKVEDNINITTEVYSRLGTYQQMVGVNIGLLIGELSWFSLSDNIINESDNNLSFYIGTSQEYYLHDYKLEGSLFNENAELIMSSNKYRNTIEVGFQKRFNRLQVLTTFNSMSKDTEMQRTIRHPFLKISLSYQLN
;
A
#
# COMPACT_ATOMS: atom_id res chain seq x y z
N MET A 1 4.22 -23.18 -17.99
CA MET A 1 3.02 -23.71 -17.30
C MET A 1 2.06 -24.25 -18.36
N SER A 2 1.57 -25.48 -18.25
CA SER A 2 0.67 -26.04 -19.27
C SER A 2 -0.70 -25.34 -19.21
N LYS A 3 -1.40 -25.22 -20.38
CA LYS A 3 -2.78 -24.66 -20.43
C LYS A 3 -3.71 -25.34 -19.43
N LYS A 4 -3.54 -26.67 -19.18
CA LYS A 4 -4.33 -27.43 -18.20
C LYS A 4 -4.06 -27.00 -16.75
N THR A 5 -2.83 -26.61 -16.42
CA THR A 5 -2.46 -26.12 -15.07
C THR A 5 -3.03 -24.73 -14.82
N ALA A 6 -2.99 -23.84 -15.84
CA ALA A 6 -3.59 -22.50 -15.75
C ALA A 6 -5.12 -22.56 -15.58
N ILE A 7 -5.80 -23.43 -16.33
CA ILE A 7 -7.25 -23.63 -16.22
C ILE A 7 -7.61 -24.17 -14.83
N ARG A 8 -6.88 -25.14 -14.29
CA ARG A 8 -7.13 -25.67 -12.93
C ARG A 8 -6.93 -24.59 -11.86
N PHE A 9 -5.90 -23.75 -12.01
CA PHE A 9 -5.65 -22.65 -11.08
C PHE A 9 -6.78 -21.61 -11.15
N LEU A 10 -7.22 -21.26 -12.36
CA LEU A 10 -8.36 -20.35 -12.57
C LEU A 10 -9.66 -20.93 -12.01
N THR A 11 -9.91 -22.25 -12.20
CA THR A 11 -11.08 -22.94 -11.67
C THR A 11 -11.09 -22.96 -10.14
N ILE A 12 -9.94 -23.16 -9.49
CA ILE A 12 -9.82 -23.11 -8.03
C ILE A 12 -10.13 -21.69 -7.50
N ILE A 13 -9.64 -20.65 -8.18
CA ILE A 13 -9.94 -19.26 -7.85
C ILE A 13 -11.44 -18.98 -8.00
N VAL A 14 -12.07 -19.40 -9.08
CA VAL A 14 -13.51 -19.23 -9.33
C VAL A 14 -14.35 -20.01 -8.31
N VAL A 15 -13.97 -21.22 -7.93
CA VAL A 15 -14.66 -22.02 -6.91
C VAL A 15 -14.50 -21.42 -5.51
N MET A 16 -13.35 -20.82 -5.18
CA MET A 16 -13.18 -20.11 -3.91
C MET A 16 -14.05 -18.85 -3.84
N ILE A 17 -14.29 -18.17 -4.96
CA ILE A 17 -15.16 -16.99 -5.03
C ILE A 17 -16.65 -17.37 -4.92
N SER A 18 -17.06 -18.54 -5.42
CA SER A 18 -18.48 -18.97 -5.45
C SER A 18 -19.02 -19.51 -4.12
N SER A 19 -18.19 -19.74 -3.11
CA SER A 19 -18.59 -20.35 -1.83
C SER A 19 -19.17 -19.39 -0.79
N TYR A 20 -19.26 -18.07 -1.09
CA TYR A 20 -19.68 -17.03 -0.13
C TYR A 20 -21.02 -16.40 -0.54
N SER A 21 -22.12 -17.11 -0.34
CA SER A 21 -23.46 -16.74 -0.86
C SER A 21 -24.20 -15.61 -0.14
N TYR A 22 -23.66 -14.93 0.90
CA TYR A 22 -24.34 -13.85 1.63
C TYR A 22 -23.40 -12.74 2.13
N SER A 23 -22.30 -12.53 1.47
CA SER A 23 -21.29 -11.57 1.89
C SER A 23 -21.27 -10.40 0.91
N GLN A 24 -21.36 -9.19 1.39
CA GLN A 24 -21.03 -8.02 0.57
C GLN A 24 -19.59 -8.15 0.08
N GLN A 25 -19.34 -7.84 -1.17
CA GLN A 25 -18.05 -8.01 -1.82
C GLN A 25 -17.62 -6.72 -2.49
N GLN A 26 -16.34 -6.42 -2.43
CA GLN A 26 -15.77 -5.23 -3.05
C GLN A 26 -14.46 -5.54 -3.75
N VAL A 27 -14.23 -4.88 -4.86
CA VAL A 27 -12.95 -4.85 -5.57
C VAL A 27 -12.42 -3.42 -5.53
N ASN A 28 -11.12 -3.26 -5.23
CA ASN A 28 -10.45 -1.97 -5.25
C ASN A 28 -9.27 -1.99 -6.21
N LEU A 29 -9.08 -0.86 -6.88
CA LEU A 29 -7.86 -0.53 -7.62
C LEU A 29 -7.28 0.74 -7.01
N ASP A 30 -6.05 0.63 -6.48
CA ASP A 30 -5.33 1.77 -5.94
C ASP A 30 -4.10 2.03 -6.79
N VAL A 31 -3.85 3.31 -7.06
CA VAL A 31 -2.65 3.76 -7.78
C VAL A 31 -2.03 4.92 -7.01
N ASP A 32 -0.80 4.72 -6.59
CA ASP A 32 0.06 5.75 -6.01
C ASP A 32 1.05 6.20 -7.08
N ASN A 33 1.23 7.51 -7.24
CA ASN A 33 2.19 8.03 -8.20
C ASN A 33 2.70 9.43 -7.81
N ASP A 34 3.97 9.71 -8.05
CA ASP A 34 4.61 10.99 -7.80
C ASP A 34 4.73 11.89 -9.03
N LEU A 35 4.42 11.40 -10.22
CA LEU A 35 4.45 12.18 -11.48
C LEU A 35 3.56 13.41 -11.48
N TYR A 36 2.48 13.43 -10.69
CA TYR A 36 1.64 14.61 -10.52
C TYR A 36 2.39 15.83 -9.94
N PHE A 37 3.61 15.61 -9.42
CA PHE A 37 4.48 16.63 -8.84
C PHE A 37 5.79 16.80 -9.62
N ASP A 38 5.81 16.45 -10.91
CA ASP A 38 7.00 16.43 -11.78
C ASP A 38 8.14 15.58 -11.20
N ARG A 39 7.80 14.48 -10.51
CA ARG A 39 8.73 13.56 -9.91
C ARG A 39 8.55 12.17 -10.49
N ASP A 40 9.58 11.37 -10.45
CA ASP A 40 9.55 9.95 -10.79
C ASP A 40 10.78 9.32 -10.12
N PHE A 41 10.82 9.42 -8.79
CA PHE A 41 11.95 8.97 -7.98
C PHE A 41 11.54 8.69 -6.53
N TYR A 42 12.36 7.97 -5.78
CA TYR A 42 12.12 7.42 -4.44
C TYR A 42 10.90 6.50 -4.48
N TYR A 43 9.81 6.81 -3.84
CA TYR A 43 8.56 6.10 -4.03
C TYR A 43 7.86 6.58 -5.31
N SER A 44 8.27 6.00 -6.44
CA SER A 44 7.83 6.42 -7.76
C SER A 44 6.39 5.97 -8.05
N SER A 45 6.05 4.73 -7.70
CA SER A 45 4.71 4.20 -7.95
C SER A 45 4.34 3.03 -7.04
N GLY A 46 3.05 2.90 -6.77
CA GLY A 46 2.41 1.72 -6.20
C GLY A 46 1.13 1.40 -6.98
N ILE A 47 0.92 0.12 -7.30
CA ILE A 47 -0.30 -0.37 -7.95
C ILE A 47 -0.83 -1.54 -7.14
N PHE A 48 -2.11 -1.47 -6.75
CA PHE A 48 -2.70 -2.49 -5.90
C PHE A 48 -4.09 -2.86 -6.41
N LEU A 49 -4.32 -4.16 -6.54
CA LEU A 49 -5.62 -4.73 -6.79
C LEU A 49 -6.05 -5.53 -5.57
N SER A 50 -7.20 -5.21 -5.00
CA SER A 50 -7.67 -5.91 -3.82
C SER A 50 -9.12 -6.36 -3.93
N TYR A 51 -9.44 -7.38 -3.17
CA TYR A 51 -10.76 -7.95 -3.01
C TYR A 51 -11.07 -8.09 -1.53
N SER A 52 -12.24 -7.62 -1.13
CA SER A 52 -12.74 -7.74 0.24
C SER A 52 -14.09 -8.44 0.27
N SER A 53 -14.29 -9.30 1.26
CA SER A 53 -15.57 -9.94 1.53
C SER A 53 -15.95 -9.76 3.00
N TYR A 54 -17.23 -9.48 3.23
CA TYR A 54 -17.77 -9.12 4.54
C TYR A 54 -18.74 -10.18 5.01
N LYS A 55 -18.64 -10.52 6.27
CA LYS A 55 -19.57 -11.39 6.96
C LYS A 55 -20.01 -10.73 8.26
N ILE A 56 -21.32 -10.63 8.46
CA ILE A 56 -21.86 -10.14 9.72
C ILE A 56 -22.18 -11.35 10.60
N GLU A 57 -21.51 -11.45 11.75
CA GLU A 57 -21.73 -12.50 12.76
C GLU A 57 -22.07 -11.83 14.09
N GLU A 58 -23.25 -12.13 14.67
CA GLU A 58 -23.67 -11.67 15.99
C GLU A 58 -23.44 -10.16 16.26
N LYS A 59 -23.77 -9.32 15.31
CA LYS A 59 -23.54 -7.86 15.32
C LYS A 59 -22.07 -7.41 15.17
N LYS A 60 -21.16 -8.30 14.76
CA LYS A 60 -19.77 -7.97 14.45
C LYS A 60 -19.48 -8.21 12.99
N THR A 61 -18.77 -7.29 12.37
CA THR A 61 -18.33 -7.45 10.99
C THR A 61 -16.98 -8.10 10.97
N LEU A 62 -16.87 -9.18 10.22
CA LEU A 62 -15.62 -9.84 9.85
C LEU A 62 -15.33 -9.54 8.39
N ILE A 63 -14.13 -9.10 8.09
CA ILE A 63 -13.70 -8.79 6.73
C ILE A 63 -12.48 -9.66 6.41
N ASN A 64 -12.54 -10.36 5.29
CA ASN A 64 -11.37 -10.97 4.68
C ASN A 64 -10.94 -10.07 3.53
N HIS A 65 -9.67 -9.71 3.50
CA HIS A 65 -9.09 -8.83 2.52
C HIS A 65 -7.89 -9.49 1.87
N PHE A 66 -7.85 -9.48 0.53
CA PHE A 66 -6.75 -10.01 -0.28
C PHE A 66 -6.27 -8.90 -1.20
N LYS A 67 -4.96 -8.67 -1.23
CA LYS A 67 -4.33 -7.62 -2.02
C LYS A 67 -3.16 -8.18 -2.82
N LEU A 68 -3.13 -7.92 -4.12
CA LEU A 68 -1.96 -8.03 -4.96
C LEU A 68 -1.41 -6.62 -5.13
N GLY A 69 -0.15 -6.41 -4.78
CA GLY A 69 0.47 -5.10 -4.84
C GLY A 69 1.85 -5.12 -5.47
N GLN A 70 2.20 -4.03 -6.15
CA GLN A 70 3.54 -3.76 -6.64
C GLN A 70 3.99 -2.38 -6.19
N LEU A 71 5.22 -2.32 -5.66
CA LEU A 71 5.90 -1.09 -5.26
C LEU A 71 7.13 -0.88 -6.14
N ILE A 72 7.35 0.35 -6.56
CA ILE A 72 8.46 0.77 -7.42
C ILE A 72 9.21 1.93 -6.74
N TYR A 73 10.51 1.73 -6.54
CA TYR A 73 11.41 2.73 -5.97
C TYR A 73 12.59 2.97 -6.88
N THR A 74 12.95 4.24 -7.09
CA THR A 74 14.01 4.65 -8.00
C THR A 74 14.87 5.77 -7.42
N PRO A 75 16.14 5.93 -7.85
CA PRO A 75 16.94 7.08 -7.49
C PRO A 75 16.44 8.37 -8.16
N SER A 76 16.75 9.53 -7.58
CA SER A 76 16.41 10.81 -8.21
C SER A 76 17.13 11.05 -9.53
N SER A 77 18.33 10.51 -9.67
CA SER A 77 19.13 10.55 -10.93
C SER A 77 18.92 9.26 -11.73
N ARG A 78 17.68 8.97 -12.10
CA ARG A 78 17.27 7.70 -12.73
C ARG A 78 17.99 7.35 -14.05
N TYR A 79 18.56 8.33 -14.76
CA TYR A 79 19.35 8.12 -15.98
C TYR A 79 20.86 8.04 -15.72
N GLU A 80 21.31 8.23 -14.48
CA GLU A 80 22.71 7.99 -14.11
C GLU A 80 23.01 6.48 -14.22
N THR A 81 24.16 6.15 -14.76
CA THR A 81 24.58 4.76 -14.96
C THR A 81 25.63 4.29 -13.96
N ASP A 82 26.17 5.20 -13.16
CA ASP A 82 27.12 4.90 -12.09
C ASP A 82 26.36 4.74 -10.76
N PRO A 83 26.24 3.53 -10.21
CA PRO A 83 25.52 3.29 -8.95
C PRO A 83 26.07 4.06 -7.72
N ASN A 84 27.34 4.45 -7.77
CA ASN A 84 27.96 5.22 -6.68
C ASN A 84 27.40 6.65 -6.56
N LYS A 85 26.69 7.12 -7.58
CA LYS A 85 26.03 8.44 -7.59
C LYS A 85 24.57 8.38 -7.27
N TYR A 86 24.01 7.20 -7.01
CA TYR A 86 22.62 7.06 -6.64
C TYR A 86 22.39 7.57 -5.20
N ASP A 87 21.30 8.28 -5.04
CA ASP A 87 20.82 8.75 -3.75
C ASP A 87 19.69 7.87 -3.19
N TYR A 88 19.33 6.82 -3.93
CA TYR A 88 18.36 5.80 -3.55
C TYR A 88 18.57 4.54 -4.39
N PRO A 89 18.38 3.32 -3.85
CA PRO A 89 18.47 2.11 -4.65
C PRO A 89 17.27 1.95 -5.58
N TYR A 90 17.46 1.31 -6.74
CA TYR A 90 16.35 0.70 -7.45
C TYR A 90 15.81 -0.48 -6.65
N SER A 91 14.52 -0.47 -6.33
CA SER A 91 13.89 -1.56 -5.61
C SER A 91 12.46 -1.79 -6.10
N GLY A 92 12.16 -3.02 -6.44
CA GLY A 92 10.81 -3.47 -6.76
C GLY A 92 10.33 -4.51 -5.77
N TYR A 93 9.04 -4.45 -5.39
CA TYR A 93 8.41 -5.42 -4.52
C TYR A 93 7.04 -5.80 -5.06
N LEU A 94 6.88 -7.06 -5.46
CA LEU A 94 5.60 -7.65 -5.84
C LEU A 94 5.12 -8.56 -4.72
N PHE A 95 3.89 -8.40 -4.25
CA PHE A 95 3.40 -9.13 -3.09
C PHE A 95 1.94 -9.52 -3.16
N LEU A 96 1.60 -10.57 -2.42
CA LEU A 96 0.24 -10.95 -2.04
C LEU A 96 0.08 -10.74 -0.54
N GLU A 97 -1.01 -10.10 -0.14
CA GLU A 97 -1.35 -9.85 1.26
C GLU A 97 -2.74 -10.40 1.55
N GLY A 98 -2.85 -11.17 2.63
CA GLY A 98 -4.09 -11.70 3.12
C GLY A 98 -4.33 -11.24 4.55
N LEU A 99 -5.39 -10.46 4.77
CA LEU A 99 -5.73 -9.88 6.06
C LEU A 99 -7.12 -10.32 6.53
N LYS A 100 -7.26 -10.43 7.84
CA LYS A 100 -8.55 -10.53 8.53
C LYS A 100 -8.74 -9.33 9.41
N GLN A 101 -9.85 -8.62 9.22
CA GLN A 101 -10.25 -7.53 10.11
C GLN A 101 -11.47 -7.95 10.92
N LYS A 102 -11.40 -7.71 12.21
CA LYS A 102 -12.50 -7.94 13.16
C LYS A 102 -12.92 -6.62 13.77
N GLN A 103 -14.17 -6.27 13.58
CA GLN A 103 -14.80 -5.17 14.29
C GLN A 103 -14.90 -5.52 15.77
N LEU A 104 -14.41 -4.65 16.65
CA LEU A 104 -14.42 -4.82 18.11
C LEU A 104 -15.54 -3.99 18.74
N SER A 105 -15.82 -2.82 18.20
CA SER A 105 -16.92 -1.93 18.58
C SER A 105 -17.32 -1.09 17.38
N ASP A 106 -18.32 -0.21 17.52
CA ASP A 106 -18.77 0.69 16.45
C ASP A 106 -17.66 1.62 15.92
N TYR A 107 -16.60 1.84 16.69
CA TYR A 107 -15.49 2.73 16.33
C TYR A 107 -14.11 2.10 16.52
N SER A 108 -14.00 0.77 16.58
CA SER A 108 -12.69 0.12 16.69
C SER A 108 -12.63 -1.21 15.97
N SER A 109 -11.49 -1.49 15.36
CA SER A 109 -11.22 -2.75 14.68
C SER A 109 -9.79 -3.22 14.90
N PHE A 110 -9.59 -4.51 14.76
CA PHE A 110 -8.29 -5.14 14.76
C PHE A 110 -8.11 -5.93 13.47
N THR A 111 -7.01 -5.63 12.75
CA THR A 111 -6.64 -6.27 11.49
C THR A 111 -5.34 -7.03 11.70
N TYR A 112 -5.23 -8.22 11.15
CA TYR A 112 -4.01 -9.02 11.19
C TYR A 112 -3.92 -9.93 9.98
N GLY A 113 -2.70 -10.31 9.61
CA GLY A 113 -2.48 -11.22 8.50
C GLY A 113 -1.04 -11.36 8.08
N LEU A 114 -0.87 -11.80 6.85
CA LEU A 114 0.42 -12.12 6.25
C LEU A 114 0.56 -11.41 4.90
N ASN A 115 1.79 -11.02 4.64
CA ASN A 115 2.22 -10.47 3.37
C ASN A 115 3.40 -11.33 2.87
N PHE A 116 3.27 -11.87 1.66
CA PHE A 116 4.29 -12.66 0.98
C PHE A 116 4.66 -11.96 -0.32
N GLY A 117 5.94 -11.81 -0.59
CA GLY A 117 6.34 -11.14 -1.81
C GLY A 117 7.72 -11.54 -2.30
N ILE A 118 8.11 -10.90 -3.40
CA ILE A 118 9.38 -11.11 -4.06
C ILE A 118 9.95 -9.78 -4.51
N THR A 119 11.25 -9.60 -4.33
CA THR A 119 12.01 -8.43 -4.77
C THR A 119 12.83 -8.72 -6.03
N GLY A 120 13.62 -7.76 -6.48
CA GLY A 120 14.52 -7.88 -7.61
C GLY A 120 13.79 -8.08 -8.95
N ASN A 121 14.40 -8.81 -9.89
CA ASN A 121 13.86 -9.00 -11.24
C ASN A 121 12.47 -9.66 -11.25
N ALA A 122 12.22 -10.58 -10.35
CA ALA A 122 10.94 -11.27 -10.27
C ALA A 122 9.80 -10.39 -9.73
N SER A 123 10.10 -9.21 -9.17
CA SER A 123 9.08 -8.22 -8.83
C SER A 123 8.42 -7.59 -10.05
N LEU A 124 9.02 -7.74 -11.25
CA LEU A 124 8.58 -7.16 -12.53
C LEU A 124 8.57 -5.62 -12.57
N ALA A 125 9.06 -4.94 -11.51
CA ALA A 125 8.97 -3.51 -11.36
C ALA A 125 9.69 -2.73 -12.48
N LYS A 126 10.90 -3.16 -12.87
CA LYS A 126 11.61 -2.60 -14.03
C LYS A 126 10.79 -2.67 -15.31
N GLY A 127 10.17 -3.82 -15.59
CA GLY A 127 9.36 -4.02 -16.79
C GLY A 127 8.11 -3.15 -16.79
N MET A 128 7.44 -3.03 -15.64
CA MET A 128 6.24 -2.19 -15.50
C MET A 128 6.57 -0.70 -15.64
N GLN A 129 7.64 -0.22 -15.02
CA GLN A 129 8.05 1.17 -15.15
C GLN A 129 8.44 1.51 -16.60
N ASN A 130 9.25 0.67 -17.24
CA ASN A 130 9.66 0.89 -18.63
C ASN A 130 8.48 0.82 -19.61
N LEU A 131 7.52 -0.09 -19.38
CA LEU A 131 6.28 -0.14 -20.18
C LEU A 131 5.47 1.15 -20.05
N TYR A 132 5.37 1.70 -18.83
CA TYR A 132 4.68 2.96 -18.60
C TYR A 132 5.41 4.14 -19.22
N HIS A 133 6.76 4.19 -19.13
CA HIS A 133 7.59 5.18 -19.81
C HIS A 133 7.39 5.16 -21.31
N ASP A 134 7.40 3.99 -21.92
CA ASP A 134 7.29 3.82 -23.37
C ASP A 134 5.89 4.19 -23.88
N ILE A 135 4.83 3.66 -23.26
CA ILE A 135 3.45 3.83 -23.76
C ILE A 135 2.83 5.17 -23.36
N VAL A 136 3.07 5.64 -22.13
CA VAL A 136 2.35 6.80 -21.58
C VAL A 136 3.17 8.07 -21.62
N LEU A 137 4.45 8.00 -21.27
CA LEU A 137 5.31 9.17 -21.12
C LEU A 137 6.22 9.44 -22.31
N ASN A 138 6.42 8.47 -23.19
CA ASN A 138 7.39 8.53 -24.30
C ASN A 138 8.80 8.91 -23.80
N LEU A 139 9.24 8.26 -22.71
CA LEU A 139 10.54 8.46 -22.08
C LEU A 139 11.46 7.27 -22.30
N PRO A 140 12.80 7.47 -22.29
CA PRO A 140 13.76 6.39 -22.42
C PRO A 140 13.60 5.34 -21.30
N ASN A 141 13.88 4.08 -21.64
CA ASN A 141 13.91 2.98 -20.70
C ASN A 141 15.03 3.13 -19.68
N LEU A 142 14.74 2.71 -18.44
CA LEU A 142 15.67 2.72 -17.32
C LEU A 142 16.41 1.39 -17.20
N GLU A 143 17.70 1.44 -16.93
CA GLU A 143 18.54 0.23 -16.86
C GLU A 143 18.41 -0.54 -15.54
N TRP A 144 18.01 0.12 -14.44
CA TRP A 144 17.90 -0.47 -13.08
C TRP A 144 19.23 -1.16 -12.64
N LYS A 145 20.34 -0.48 -12.83
CA LYS A 145 21.63 -0.98 -12.36
C LYS A 145 21.65 -1.08 -10.85
N SER A 146 22.32 -2.12 -10.32
CA SER A 146 22.46 -2.38 -8.87
C SER A 146 21.13 -2.34 -8.12
N GLN A 147 20.07 -2.87 -8.75
CA GLN A 147 18.79 -3.01 -8.06
C GLN A 147 18.90 -3.98 -6.88
N MET A 148 18.02 -3.81 -5.90
CA MET A 148 17.90 -4.74 -4.77
C MET A 148 17.79 -6.19 -5.25
N PRO A 149 18.47 -7.15 -4.61
CA PRO A 149 18.50 -8.56 -5.01
C PRO A 149 17.11 -9.19 -5.06
N GLN A 150 17.02 -10.29 -5.80
CA GLN A 150 15.80 -11.08 -5.83
C GLN A 150 15.74 -12.01 -4.63
N GLU A 151 14.79 -11.77 -3.74
CA GLU A 151 14.54 -12.56 -2.54
C GLU A 151 13.05 -12.72 -2.26
N LEU A 152 12.70 -13.86 -1.67
CA LEU A 152 11.37 -14.08 -1.12
C LEU A 152 11.24 -13.34 0.21
N GLN A 153 10.13 -12.67 0.40
CA GLN A 153 9.84 -11.86 1.57
C GLN A 153 8.57 -12.36 2.27
N ILE A 154 8.59 -12.32 3.59
CA ILE A 154 7.44 -12.61 4.44
C ILE A 154 7.34 -11.58 5.54
N ASN A 155 6.13 -11.07 5.78
CA ASN A 155 5.84 -10.15 6.88
C ASN A 155 4.54 -10.54 7.58
N LEU A 156 4.53 -10.41 8.89
CA LEU A 156 3.33 -10.31 9.72
C LEU A 156 2.82 -8.88 9.68
N VAL A 157 1.52 -8.70 9.56
CA VAL A 157 0.84 -7.40 9.58
C VAL A 157 -0.15 -7.40 10.73
N ALA A 158 -0.17 -6.32 11.52
CA ALA A 158 -1.16 -6.13 12.56
C ALA A 158 -1.47 -4.64 12.72
N ASN A 159 -2.76 -4.29 12.75
CA ASN A 159 -3.25 -2.92 12.90
C ASN A 159 -4.38 -2.89 13.92
N TYR A 160 -4.40 -1.85 14.72
CA TYR A 160 -5.50 -1.53 15.61
C TYR A 160 -5.99 -0.11 15.31
N PHE A 161 -7.24 -0.01 14.88
CA PHE A 161 -7.91 1.25 14.59
C PHE A 161 -8.87 1.64 15.70
N LYS A 162 -8.90 2.94 16.04
CA LYS A 162 -9.87 3.52 16.98
C LYS A 162 -10.30 4.90 16.49
N GLY A 163 -11.60 5.07 16.30
CA GLY A 163 -12.26 6.36 16.07
C GLY A 163 -12.83 6.92 17.36
N PHE A 164 -12.83 8.25 17.47
CA PHE A 164 -13.45 9.01 18.56
C PHE A 164 -14.37 10.04 17.94
N LYS A 165 -15.66 9.88 18.17
CA LYS A 165 -16.66 10.84 17.72
C LYS A 165 -16.56 12.11 18.58
N VAL A 166 -16.31 13.26 17.94
CA VAL A 166 -16.26 14.59 18.59
C VAL A 166 -17.62 15.27 18.42
N GLU A 167 -18.11 15.30 17.17
CA GLU A 167 -19.43 15.78 16.79
C GLU A 167 -20.00 14.85 15.72
N ASP A 168 -21.24 15.09 15.27
CA ASP A 168 -21.90 14.18 14.31
C ASP A 168 -21.11 13.97 13.03
N ASN A 169 -20.40 15.01 12.55
CA ASN A 169 -19.60 14.99 11.32
C ASN A 169 -18.11 15.23 11.57
N ILE A 170 -17.63 15.13 12.82
CA ILE A 170 -16.21 15.35 13.16
C ILE A 170 -15.73 14.21 14.04
N ASN A 171 -14.68 13.54 13.58
CA ASN A 171 -14.12 12.40 14.26
C ASN A 171 -12.59 12.48 14.30
N ILE A 172 -12.01 12.11 15.43
CA ILE A 172 -10.59 11.85 15.54
C ILE A 172 -10.37 10.37 15.27
N THR A 173 -9.45 10.05 14.39
CA THR A 173 -9.05 8.68 14.10
C THR A 173 -7.64 8.42 14.61
N THR A 174 -7.42 7.24 15.15
CA THR A 174 -6.10 6.77 15.55
C THR A 174 -5.90 5.36 15.04
N GLU A 175 -4.71 5.06 14.55
CA GLU A 175 -4.34 3.72 14.15
C GLU A 175 -2.92 3.41 14.64
N VAL A 176 -2.74 2.26 15.27
CA VAL A 176 -1.42 1.69 15.56
C VAL A 176 -1.24 0.53 14.61
N TYR A 177 -0.16 0.53 13.85
CA TYR A 177 0.10 -0.51 12.86
C TYR A 177 1.53 -1.00 12.91
N SER A 178 1.74 -2.22 12.47
CA SER A 178 3.04 -2.84 12.44
C SER A 178 3.20 -3.79 11.25
N ARG A 179 4.43 -3.87 10.78
CA ARG A 179 4.87 -4.89 9.82
C ARG A 179 6.16 -5.48 10.34
N LEU A 180 6.18 -6.79 10.55
CA LEU A 180 7.31 -7.50 11.16
C LEU A 180 7.71 -8.69 10.30
N GLY A 181 8.83 -8.59 9.62
CA GLY A 181 9.29 -9.65 8.73
C GLY A 181 10.62 -9.37 8.07
N THR A 182 10.83 -9.99 6.92
CA THR A 182 12.09 -9.89 6.18
C THR A 182 12.15 -8.66 5.28
N TYR A 183 10.98 -8.16 4.80
CA TYR A 183 10.94 -6.96 3.98
C TYR A 183 10.97 -5.68 4.83
N GLN A 184 10.18 -5.65 5.92
CA GLN A 184 10.15 -4.51 6.83
C GLN A 184 9.98 -4.96 8.27
N GLN A 185 10.64 -4.24 9.18
CA GLN A 185 10.36 -4.31 10.61
C GLN A 185 10.08 -2.90 11.10
N MET A 186 8.79 -2.60 11.30
CA MET A 186 8.35 -1.25 11.65
C MET A 186 7.10 -1.28 12.54
N VAL A 187 6.94 -0.22 13.30
CA VAL A 187 5.71 0.14 14.00
C VAL A 187 5.39 1.59 13.70
N GLY A 188 4.11 1.89 13.53
CA GLY A 188 3.64 3.24 13.25
C GLY A 188 2.38 3.58 14.04
N VAL A 189 2.16 4.88 14.19
CA VAL A 189 0.92 5.47 14.71
C VAL A 189 0.44 6.51 13.72
N ASN A 190 -0.81 6.41 13.31
CA ASN A 190 -1.49 7.43 12.54
C ASN A 190 -2.51 8.15 13.43
N ILE A 191 -2.59 9.46 13.32
CA ILE A 191 -3.60 10.29 13.98
C ILE A 191 -4.17 11.23 12.94
N GLY A 192 -5.48 11.32 12.86
CA GLY A 192 -6.15 12.18 11.90
C GLY A 192 -7.46 12.74 12.37
N LEU A 193 -7.91 13.76 11.66
CA LEU A 193 -9.23 14.36 11.76
C LEU A 193 -10.00 13.99 10.50
N LEU A 194 -11.17 13.38 10.68
CA LEU A 194 -12.10 13.06 9.63
C LEU A 194 -13.34 13.94 9.76
N ILE A 195 -13.66 14.66 8.68
CA ILE A 195 -14.82 15.55 8.58
C ILE A 195 -15.74 14.98 7.51
N GLY A 196 -16.99 14.70 7.88
CA GLY A 196 -18.00 14.08 7.04
C GLY A 196 -18.72 12.95 7.76
N GLU A 197 -19.70 12.37 7.11
CA GLU A 197 -20.38 11.21 7.67
C GLU A 197 -19.44 10.02 7.72
N LEU A 198 -19.28 9.48 8.92
CA LEU A 198 -18.44 8.35 9.18
C LEU A 198 -19.19 7.05 9.06
N SER A 199 -18.61 6.21 8.26
CA SER A 199 -18.54 4.82 8.61
C SER A 199 -17.08 4.41 8.44
N TRP A 200 -16.47 3.82 9.45
CA TRP A 200 -15.22 3.06 9.46
C TRP A 200 -14.22 3.45 8.36
N PHE A 201 -13.43 4.48 8.58
CA PHE A 201 -12.43 4.92 7.65
C PHE A 201 -11.04 4.65 8.22
N SER A 202 -10.36 3.67 7.67
CA SER A 202 -8.92 3.54 7.76
C SER A 202 -8.33 3.94 6.42
N LEU A 203 -7.41 4.90 6.39
CA LEU A 203 -6.70 5.27 5.16
C LEU A 203 -5.78 4.17 4.65
N SER A 204 -5.31 3.31 5.55
CA SER A 204 -4.43 2.21 5.22
C SER A 204 -5.15 1.08 4.48
N ASP A 205 -6.44 0.91 4.75
CA ASP A 205 -7.25 -0.16 4.16
C ASP A 205 -8.60 0.41 3.73
N ASN A 206 -8.82 0.59 2.44
CA ASN A 206 -10.04 1.12 1.83
C ASN A 206 -11.26 0.23 2.09
N ILE A 207 -11.62 0.07 3.35
CA ILE A 207 -12.71 -0.80 3.75
C ILE A 207 -14.01 -0.02 3.75
N ILE A 208 -14.99 -0.58 3.10
CA ILE A 208 -16.30 -0.05 2.72
C ILE A 208 -16.95 0.79 3.79
N ASN A 209 -17.50 1.87 3.31
CA ASN A 209 -18.49 2.66 3.96
C ASN A 209 -19.90 2.29 3.45
N GLU A 210 -20.80 1.88 4.33
CA GLU A 210 -22.16 1.49 3.95
C GLU A 210 -23.10 2.67 3.65
N SER A 211 -22.70 3.92 3.91
CA SER A 211 -23.58 5.06 3.72
C SER A 211 -23.58 5.57 2.29
N ASP A 212 -24.76 5.74 1.75
CA ASP A 212 -24.97 6.26 0.40
C ASP A 212 -24.63 7.76 0.31
N ASN A 213 -23.87 8.14 -0.71
CA ASN A 213 -23.67 9.51 -1.16
C ASN A 213 -22.88 10.47 -0.27
N ASN A 214 -21.98 9.96 0.59
CA ASN A 214 -21.24 10.78 1.54
C ASN A 214 -19.93 11.31 0.97
N LEU A 215 -19.66 12.57 1.28
CA LEU A 215 -18.38 13.24 1.09
C LEU A 215 -17.66 13.33 2.43
N SER A 216 -16.43 12.88 2.49
CA SER A 216 -15.59 12.98 3.69
C SER A 216 -14.24 13.57 3.36
N PHE A 217 -13.71 14.39 4.26
CA PHE A 217 -12.38 14.95 4.21
C PHE A 217 -11.55 14.40 5.36
N TYR A 218 -10.29 14.18 5.08
CA TYR A 218 -9.34 13.70 6.05
C TYR A 218 -8.06 14.53 6.03
N ILE A 219 -7.54 14.82 7.21
CA ILE A 219 -6.19 15.33 7.42
C ILE A 219 -5.55 14.57 8.57
N GLY A 220 -4.34 14.09 8.37
CA GLY A 220 -3.65 13.30 9.39
C GLY A 220 -2.15 13.26 9.21
N THR A 221 -1.52 12.58 10.16
CA THR A 221 -0.08 12.33 10.14
C THR A 221 0.22 10.95 10.70
N SER A 222 1.14 10.26 10.04
CA SER A 222 1.73 9.02 10.54
C SER A 222 3.11 9.31 11.12
N GLN A 223 3.44 8.63 12.22
CA GLN A 223 4.77 8.59 12.82
C GLN A 223 5.21 7.14 12.88
N GLU A 224 6.37 6.85 12.30
CA GLU A 224 6.85 5.49 12.09
C GLU A 224 8.24 5.31 12.67
N TYR A 225 8.49 4.13 13.24
CA TYR A 225 9.81 3.69 13.67
C TYR A 225 10.19 2.41 12.96
N TYR A 226 11.30 2.46 12.21
CA TYR A 226 11.85 1.36 11.43
C TYR A 226 13.03 0.73 12.16
N LEU A 227 12.96 -0.57 12.35
CA LEU A 227 14.11 -1.40 12.78
C LEU A 227 14.89 -1.90 11.56
N HIS A 228 14.16 -2.25 10.48
CA HIS A 228 14.74 -2.75 9.23
C HIS A 228 13.86 -2.36 8.03
N ASP A 229 14.51 -2.03 6.92
CA ASP A 229 13.85 -1.71 5.64
C ASP A 229 14.66 -2.30 4.47
N TYR A 230 14.23 -3.45 3.97
CA TYR A 230 14.92 -4.21 2.93
C TYR A 230 15.25 -3.37 1.68
N LYS A 231 14.34 -2.48 1.27
CA LYS A 231 14.53 -1.65 0.06
C LYS A 231 15.74 -0.72 0.13
N LEU A 232 16.28 -0.48 1.33
CA LEU A 232 17.48 0.34 1.59
C LEU A 232 18.64 -0.47 2.13
N GLU A 233 18.37 -1.34 3.10
CA GLU A 233 19.39 -2.03 3.89
C GLU A 233 19.72 -3.44 3.35
N GLY A 234 18.92 -3.95 2.38
CA GLY A 234 19.12 -5.29 1.85
C GLY A 234 18.61 -6.39 2.77
N SER A 235 19.18 -7.59 2.62
CA SER A 235 18.76 -8.80 3.33
C SER A 235 19.21 -8.82 4.78
N LEU A 236 18.37 -9.42 5.66
CA LEU A 236 18.77 -9.75 7.03
C LEU A 236 19.69 -10.99 7.10
N PHE A 237 19.82 -11.76 6.01
CA PHE A 237 20.44 -13.08 6.02
C PHE A 237 21.67 -13.20 5.11
N ASN A 238 21.88 -12.23 4.23
CA ASN A 238 23.03 -12.23 3.30
C ASN A 238 23.38 -10.80 2.87
N GLU A 239 24.56 -10.64 2.27
CA GLU A 239 25.12 -9.36 1.83
C GLU A 239 25.16 -9.28 0.28
N ASN A 240 24.14 -9.78 -0.42
CA ASN A 240 24.13 -9.85 -1.87
C ASN A 240 23.76 -8.51 -2.56
N ALA A 241 23.36 -7.49 -1.81
CA ALA A 241 23.02 -6.19 -2.38
C ALA A 241 24.28 -5.40 -2.74
N GLU A 242 24.38 -4.97 -4.02
CA GLU A 242 25.52 -4.17 -4.49
C GLU A 242 25.47 -2.73 -3.96
N LEU A 243 24.27 -2.21 -3.67
CA LEU A 243 24.05 -0.87 -3.15
C LEU A 243 23.10 -0.94 -1.96
N ILE A 244 23.60 -0.57 -0.79
CA ILE A 244 22.80 -0.44 0.43
C ILE A 244 22.93 0.98 1.00
N MET A 245 21.91 1.41 1.72
CA MET A 245 21.88 2.72 2.38
C MET A 245 21.32 2.59 3.78
N SER A 246 21.84 3.41 4.70
CA SER A 246 21.27 3.47 6.06
C SER A 246 19.86 4.01 6.03
N SER A 247 18.96 3.30 6.67
CA SER A 247 17.56 3.67 6.81
C SER A 247 17.38 4.68 7.95
N ASN A 248 16.65 5.76 7.71
CA ASN A 248 16.19 6.63 8.76
C ASN A 248 15.20 5.89 9.66
N LYS A 249 15.50 5.83 10.93
CA LYS A 249 14.70 5.06 11.90
C LYS A 249 13.35 5.75 12.19
N TYR A 250 13.30 7.07 12.18
CA TYR A 250 12.07 7.85 12.37
C TYR A 250 11.63 8.46 11.07
N ARG A 251 10.40 8.15 10.68
CA ARG A 251 9.77 8.69 9.47
C ARG A 251 8.39 9.22 9.80
N ASN A 252 7.94 10.18 9.00
CA ASN A 252 6.58 10.69 9.12
C ASN A 252 5.97 10.94 7.74
N THR A 253 4.66 10.82 7.69
CA THR A 253 3.86 11.17 6.51
C THR A 253 2.77 12.15 6.94
N ILE A 254 2.54 13.19 6.15
CA ILE A 254 1.38 14.06 6.24
C ILE A 254 0.42 13.64 5.14
N GLU A 255 -0.85 13.50 5.48
CA GLU A 255 -1.89 13.00 4.60
C GLU A 255 -3.06 13.97 4.57
N VAL A 256 -3.54 14.29 3.36
CA VAL A 256 -4.77 15.05 3.15
C VAL A 256 -5.56 14.33 2.09
N GLY A 257 -6.82 14.03 2.36
CA GLY A 257 -7.62 13.27 1.45
C GLY A 257 -9.07 13.66 1.43
N PHE A 258 -9.73 13.26 0.37
CA PHE A 258 -11.17 13.27 0.32
C PHE A 258 -11.68 11.96 -0.28
N GLN A 259 -12.87 11.58 0.16
CA GLN A 259 -13.56 10.39 -0.30
C GLN A 259 -14.98 10.77 -0.70
N LYS A 260 -15.43 10.25 -1.83
CA LYS A 260 -16.83 10.36 -2.28
C LYS A 260 -17.34 9.01 -2.73
N ARG A 261 -18.55 8.66 -2.31
CA ARG A 261 -19.27 7.49 -2.79
C ARG A 261 -20.37 7.90 -3.77
N PHE A 262 -20.51 7.11 -4.82
CA PHE A 262 -21.54 7.21 -5.85
C PHE A 262 -22.21 5.84 -5.99
N ASN A 263 -23.26 5.58 -5.25
CA ASN A 263 -23.89 4.25 -5.20
C ASN A 263 -22.85 3.15 -4.86
N ARG A 264 -22.55 2.29 -5.83
CA ARG A 264 -21.59 1.18 -5.70
C ARG A 264 -20.14 1.57 -5.94
N LEU A 265 -19.88 2.76 -6.45
CA LEU A 265 -18.53 3.26 -6.72
C LEU A 265 -18.09 4.22 -5.62
N GLN A 266 -16.92 3.99 -5.07
CA GLN A 266 -16.27 4.92 -4.15
C GLN A 266 -14.95 5.38 -4.76
N VAL A 267 -14.70 6.67 -4.70
CA VAL A 267 -13.43 7.30 -5.10
C VAL A 267 -12.80 7.91 -3.87
N LEU A 268 -11.57 7.53 -3.60
CA LEU A 268 -10.72 8.15 -2.59
C LEU A 268 -9.50 8.76 -3.29
N THR A 269 -9.17 9.98 -2.91
CA THR A 269 -7.93 10.63 -3.35
C THR A 269 -7.19 11.18 -2.14
N THR A 270 -5.91 10.83 -1.98
CA THR A 270 -5.07 11.36 -0.91
C THR A 270 -3.79 11.95 -1.46
N PHE A 271 -3.48 13.14 -1.02
CA PHE A 271 -2.16 13.74 -1.11
C PHE A 271 -1.34 13.28 0.10
N ASN A 272 -0.15 12.76 -0.18
CA ASN A 272 0.77 12.26 0.82
C ASN A 272 2.10 13.01 0.69
N SER A 273 2.72 13.34 1.82
CA SER A 273 4.04 13.94 1.87
C SER A 273 4.89 13.22 2.91
N MET A 274 5.82 12.40 2.43
CA MET A 274 6.70 11.57 3.26
C MET A 274 8.00 12.29 3.61
N SER A 275 8.50 12.07 4.82
CA SER A 275 9.87 12.42 5.19
C SER A 275 10.90 11.53 4.47
N LYS A 276 12.16 11.87 4.58
CA LYS A 276 13.24 11.05 4.03
C LYS A 276 13.25 9.64 4.61
N ASP A 277 13.44 8.64 3.74
CA ASP A 277 13.72 7.25 4.11
C ASP A 277 15.19 7.03 4.46
N THR A 278 16.07 7.82 3.85
CA THR A 278 17.53 7.83 4.08
C THR A 278 18.07 9.26 3.95
N GLU A 279 19.14 9.58 4.66
CA GLU A 279 19.79 10.89 4.57
C GLU A 279 20.38 11.19 3.18
N MET A 280 20.59 10.16 2.37
CA MET A 280 21.10 10.30 0.99
C MET A 280 20.08 10.96 0.06
N GLN A 281 18.79 10.94 0.36
CA GLN A 281 17.76 11.60 -0.45
C GLN A 281 17.98 13.11 -0.51
N ARG A 282 17.90 13.68 -1.72
CA ARG A 282 18.14 15.12 -1.98
C ARG A 282 16.99 16.00 -1.52
N THR A 283 15.76 15.48 -1.54
CA THR A 283 14.57 16.24 -1.12
C THR A 283 14.24 15.95 0.34
N ILE A 284 13.87 17.00 1.08
CA ILE A 284 13.48 16.88 2.50
C ILE A 284 12.19 16.09 2.64
N ARG A 285 11.26 16.25 1.69
CA ARG A 285 10.00 15.52 1.64
C ARG A 285 9.70 15.07 0.23
N HIS A 286 9.05 13.91 0.14
CA HIS A 286 8.60 13.30 -1.11
C HIS A 286 7.07 13.26 -1.15
N PRO A 287 6.42 14.04 -2.04
CA PRO A 287 4.98 13.98 -2.23
C PRO A 287 4.60 12.93 -3.26
N PHE A 288 3.46 12.29 -3.05
CA PHE A 288 2.76 11.47 -4.05
C PHE A 288 1.25 11.59 -3.89
N LEU A 289 0.53 11.28 -4.95
CA LEU A 289 -0.92 11.20 -4.94
C LEU A 289 -1.33 9.72 -4.97
N LYS A 290 -2.30 9.36 -4.14
CA LYS A 290 -3.01 8.09 -4.21
C LYS A 290 -4.41 8.33 -4.78
N ILE A 291 -4.80 7.52 -5.74
CA ILE A 291 -6.17 7.44 -6.24
C ILE A 291 -6.64 6.01 -6.03
N SER A 292 -7.79 5.87 -5.40
CA SER A 292 -8.41 4.59 -5.11
C SER A 292 -9.82 4.55 -5.68
N LEU A 293 -10.12 3.50 -6.41
CA LEU A 293 -11.43 3.20 -6.97
C LEU A 293 -11.92 1.89 -6.36
N SER A 294 -13.01 1.96 -5.62
CA SER A 294 -13.65 0.80 -4.98
C SER A 294 -15.01 0.56 -5.59
N TYR A 295 -15.30 -0.66 -5.99
CA TYR A 295 -16.57 -1.05 -6.56
C TYR A 295 -17.21 -2.20 -5.77
N GLN A 296 -18.42 -1.98 -5.28
CA GLN A 296 -19.21 -2.97 -4.56
C GLN A 296 -19.91 -3.90 -5.57
N LEU A 297 -19.66 -5.21 -5.47
CA LEU A 297 -20.15 -6.20 -6.40
C LEU A 297 -21.62 -6.59 -6.12
N ASN A 298 -22.02 -6.61 -4.85
CA ASN A 298 -23.37 -7.05 -4.40
C ASN A 298 -23.98 -6.03 -3.44
#